data_58b8f0ee19a95567c604ee75cdd0659d
#
_entry.id   58b8f0ee19a95567c604ee75cdd0659d
#
_cell.length_a   1.000
_cell.length_b   1.000
_cell.length_c   1.000
_cell.angle_alpha   90.00
_cell.angle_beta   90.00
_cell.angle_gamma   90.00
#
_symmetry.space_group_name_H-M   'P 1'
#
loop_
_entity.id
_entity.type
_entity.pdbx_description
1 polymer ?
#
loop_
_entity_poly.entity_id
_entity_poly.type
_entity_poly.pdbx_seq_one_letter_code
_entity_poly.pdbx_strand_id
1 'polypeptide(L)'
;MWTNRGMRGDGRAGCRAAFCGIARGTGILLVGIVAAAGGCGPPAPPAAAIRLDLVDHDGLLEAVARQRGRVVVLDCWSTSCPPCVKEFPRLVALEAKYRGRVACLSLAFDFEGLGSVAEAARRVEEFLRTVNAGRIVNLLSKEEADVMYRKLELDSVPAVYVWRADGSRARRFDASDSAARLGRPFTYEDVELEVRALLEP
;
A
#
# COMPACT_ATOMS: atom_id res chain seq x y z
N MET A 1 9.78 25.35 43.68
CA MET A 1 11.26 25.40 43.67
C MET A 1 11.80 24.02 43.31
N TRP A 2 12.05 23.77 42.05
CA TRP A 2 13.06 22.79 41.54
C TRP A 2 13.28 23.09 40.09
N THR A 3 14.42 23.67 39.79
CA THR A 3 14.97 23.95 38.49
C THR A 3 15.59 22.65 37.97
N ASN A 4 15.28 22.21 36.74
CA ASN A 4 16.16 21.29 36.07
C ASN A 4 16.52 21.80 34.66
N ARG A 5 17.82 21.89 34.52
CA ARG A 5 18.63 22.49 33.45
C ARG A 5 18.72 21.53 32.29
N GLY A 6 18.74 22.08 31.06
CA GLY A 6 18.80 21.37 29.80
C GLY A 6 20.05 20.52 29.53
N MET A 7 19.93 19.61 28.64
CA MET A 7 21.07 19.04 27.87
C MET A 7 20.72 19.04 26.38
N ARG A 8 21.43 19.93 25.68
CA ARG A 8 21.53 19.87 24.22
C ARG A 8 22.59 18.82 23.88
N GLY A 9 22.23 17.81 23.11
CA GLY A 9 23.14 16.81 22.56
C GLY A 9 23.33 17.04 21.06
N ASP A 10 24.36 17.79 20.70
CA ASP A 10 24.81 17.92 19.32
C ASP A 10 25.59 16.67 18.92
N GLY A 11 24.96 15.76 18.23
CA GLY A 11 25.58 14.56 17.63
C GLY A 11 26.14 14.84 16.24
N ARG A 12 27.28 15.54 16.13
CA ARG A 12 28.06 15.58 14.89
C ARG A 12 28.90 14.32 14.78
N ALA A 13 28.50 13.38 13.93
CA ALA A 13 29.34 12.27 13.52
C ALA A 13 30.38 12.78 12.52
N GLY A 14 31.57 13.02 13.01
CA GLY A 14 32.73 13.38 12.22
C GLY A 14 33.35 12.15 11.51
N CYS A 15 33.43 12.16 10.20
CA CYS A 15 34.30 11.27 9.44
C CYS A 15 35.76 11.58 9.74
N ARG A 16 36.44 10.68 10.46
CA ARG A 16 37.89 10.76 10.68
C ARG A 16 38.60 10.21 9.44
N ALA A 17 39.29 11.09 8.71
CA ALA A 17 40.27 10.70 7.70
C ALA A 17 41.48 10.08 8.40
N ALA A 18 41.82 8.83 8.08
CA ALA A 18 43.04 8.18 8.50
C ALA A 18 44.17 8.57 7.49
N PHE A 19 45.11 9.36 7.96
CA PHE A 19 46.41 9.58 7.28
C PHE A 19 47.26 8.33 7.45
N CYS A 20 47.60 7.67 6.38
CA CYS A 20 48.61 6.60 6.39
C CYS A 20 49.92 7.11 5.76
N GLY A 21 50.99 6.96 6.52
CA GLY A 21 52.29 7.51 6.24
C GLY A 21 53.01 6.87 5.02
N ILE A 22 53.85 7.67 4.43
CA ILE A 22 54.70 7.37 3.27
C ILE A 22 55.90 6.53 3.73
N ALA A 23 56.03 5.29 3.25
CA ALA A 23 57.28 4.54 3.28
C ALA A 23 57.90 4.53 1.87
N ARG A 24 59.14 4.99 1.76
CA ARG A 24 59.95 4.96 0.53
C ARG A 24 60.38 3.53 0.24
N GLY A 25 60.05 3.02 -0.91
CA GLY A 25 60.55 1.75 -1.43
C GLY A 25 60.41 1.75 -2.96
N THR A 26 61.58 1.72 -3.66
CA THR A 26 61.70 1.71 -5.12
C THR A 26 61.22 0.39 -5.68
N GLY A 27 60.14 0.39 -6.48
CA GLY A 27 59.67 -0.80 -7.17
C GLY A 27 58.40 -0.47 -7.96
N ILE A 28 58.53 -0.34 -9.29
CA ILE A 28 57.40 -0.06 -10.16
C ILE A 28 56.53 -1.31 -10.28
N LEU A 29 55.40 -1.35 -9.57
CA LEU A 29 54.33 -2.28 -9.83
C LEU A 29 53.02 -1.46 -9.96
N LEU A 30 52.51 -1.37 -11.18
CA LEU A 30 51.19 -0.76 -11.45
C LEU A 30 50.10 -1.65 -10.87
N VAL A 31 49.75 -1.43 -9.62
CA VAL A 31 48.54 -2.00 -9.04
C VAL A 31 47.41 -1.02 -9.27
N GLY A 32 46.52 -1.37 -10.19
CA GLY A 32 45.28 -0.61 -10.44
C GLY A 32 44.40 -0.63 -9.18
N ILE A 33 44.33 0.50 -8.49
CA ILE A 33 43.36 0.70 -7.39
C ILE A 33 41.99 0.87 -8.04
N VAL A 34 41.18 -0.19 -8.08
CA VAL A 34 39.75 -0.10 -8.34
C VAL A 34 39.14 0.54 -7.10
N ALA A 35 38.93 1.84 -7.16
CA ALA A 35 38.14 2.57 -6.17
C ALA A 35 36.68 2.06 -6.28
N ALA A 36 36.27 1.18 -5.39
CA ALA A 36 34.89 0.84 -5.19
C ALA A 36 34.16 2.11 -4.69
N ALA A 37 33.57 2.86 -5.61
CA ALA A 37 32.64 3.93 -5.28
C ALA A 37 31.40 3.29 -4.64
N GLY A 38 31.39 3.20 -3.31
CA GLY A 38 30.20 2.87 -2.52
C GLY A 38 29.14 3.92 -2.79
N GLY A 39 28.22 3.62 -3.70
CA GLY A 39 27.10 4.49 -4.02
C GLY A 39 26.17 4.59 -2.80
N CYS A 40 26.30 5.66 -2.00
CA CYS A 40 25.22 6.14 -1.15
C CYS A 40 24.10 6.62 -2.06
N GLY A 41 23.17 5.73 -2.39
CA GLY A 41 21.91 6.12 -3.01
C GLY A 41 21.17 7.11 -2.08
N PRO A 42 20.37 8.02 -2.63
CA PRO A 42 19.58 8.92 -1.80
C PRO A 42 18.71 8.08 -0.83
N PRO A 43 18.51 8.55 0.43
CA PRO A 43 17.65 7.86 1.37
C PRO A 43 16.25 7.70 0.78
N ALA A 44 15.67 6.51 0.94
CA ALA A 44 14.30 6.26 0.50
C ALA A 44 13.36 7.30 1.15
N PRO A 45 12.39 7.85 0.40
CA PRO A 45 11.45 8.81 0.96
C PRO A 45 10.73 8.16 2.16
N PRO A 46 10.44 8.93 3.21
CA PRO A 46 9.76 8.41 4.39
C PRO A 46 8.43 7.75 3.97
N ALA A 47 8.12 6.60 4.59
CA ALA A 47 6.87 5.92 4.35
C ALA A 47 5.70 6.87 4.66
N ALA A 48 4.73 6.95 3.74
CA ALA A 48 3.56 7.80 3.96
C ALA A 48 2.79 7.29 5.19
N ALA A 49 2.32 8.22 6.02
CA ALA A 49 1.54 7.87 7.19
C ALA A 49 0.25 7.12 6.80
N ILE A 50 -0.07 6.06 7.54
CA ILE A 50 -1.34 5.36 7.36
C ILE A 50 -2.48 6.27 7.83
N ARG A 51 -3.48 6.43 6.96
CA ARG A 51 -4.79 6.98 7.28
C ARG A 51 -5.81 5.88 7.05
N LEU A 52 -6.75 5.75 7.97
CA LEU A 52 -7.86 4.80 7.90
C LEU A 52 -9.15 5.56 8.19
N ASP A 53 -10.02 5.68 7.20
CA ASP A 53 -11.28 6.36 7.32
C ASP A 53 -12.41 5.34 7.57
N LEU A 54 -13.27 5.63 8.56
CA LEU A 54 -14.44 4.79 8.85
C LEU A 54 -15.60 5.21 7.94
N VAL A 55 -16.14 4.25 7.20
CA VAL A 55 -17.21 4.52 6.22
C VAL A 55 -18.39 3.57 6.38
N ASP A 56 -19.58 4.06 6.03
CA ASP A 56 -20.71 3.24 5.63
C ASP A 56 -20.71 3.08 4.10
N HIS A 57 -21.74 2.45 3.56
CA HIS A 57 -21.87 2.26 2.12
C HIS A 57 -21.87 3.58 1.34
N ASP A 58 -22.57 4.61 1.80
CA ASP A 58 -22.64 5.88 1.10
C ASP A 58 -21.27 6.60 1.13
N GLY A 59 -20.58 6.58 2.27
CA GLY A 59 -19.23 7.10 2.40
C GLY A 59 -18.22 6.36 1.51
N LEU A 60 -18.39 5.06 1.29
CA LEU A 60 -17.60 4.30 0.31
C LEU A 60 -17.85 4.83 -1.11
N LEU A 61 -19.11 4.97 -1.50
CA LEU A 61 -19.45 5.47 -2.85
C LEU A 61 -18.90 6.89 -3.07
N GLU A 62 -18.96 7.75 -2.06
CA GLU A 62 -18.33 9.08 -2.11
C GLU A 62 -16.80 8.99 -2.24
N ALA A 63 -16.15 8.08 -1.51
CA ALA A 63 -14.71 7.89 -1.60
C ALA A 63 -14.29 7.48 -3.02
N VAL A 64 -15.04 6.58 -3.67
CA VAL A 64 -14.85 6.19 -5.07
C VAL A 64 -15.12 7.38 -5.99
N ALA A 65 -16.22 8.11 -5.81
CA ALA A 65 -16.59 9.24 -6.64
C ALA A 65 -15.57 10.39 -6.62
N ARG A 66 -14.89 10.60 -5.49
CA ARG A 66 -13.78 11.58 -5.37
C ARG A 66 -12.57 11.24 -6.23
N GLN A 67 -12.49 10.03 -6.77
CA GLN A 67 -11.39 9.58 -7.62
C GLN A 67 -11.66 9.74 -9.13
N ARG A 68 -12.81 10.32 -9.53
CA ARG A 68 -13.12 10.55 -10.95
C ARG A 68 -11.98 11.25 -11.69
N GLY A 69 -11.81 10.92 -12.97
CA GLY A 69 -10.66 11.33 -13.78
C GLY A 69 -9.50 10.34 -13.75
N ARG A 70 -9.57 9.30 -12.89
CA ARG A 70 -8.62 8.19 -12.82
C ARG A 70 -9.35 6.86 -12.89
N VAL A 71 -8.67 5.82 -13.35
CA VAL A 71 -9.13 4.45 -13.14
C VAL A 71 -9.08 4.17 -11.63
N VAL A 72 -10.14 3.58 -11.08
CA VAL A 72 -10.24 3.27 -9.65
C VAL A 72 -10.20 1.78 -9.44
N VAL A 73 -9.36 1.32 -8.52
CA VAL A 73 -9.30 -0.08 -8.07
C VAL A 73 -9.61 -0.11 -6.58
N LEU A 74 -10.68 -0.77 -6.19
CA LEU A 74 -11.08 -1.00 -4.80
C LEU A 74 -10.89 -2.48 -4.45
N ASP A 75 -10.01 -2.75 -3.51
CA ASP A 75 -9.82 -4.08 -2.91
C ASP A 75 -10.71 -4.23 -1.67
N CYS A 76 -11.58 -5.23 -1.69
CA CYS A 76 -12.43 -5.65 -0.59
C CYS A 76 -11.77 -6.83 0.13
N TRP A 77 -11.42 -6.65 1.41
CA TRP A 77 -10.55 -7.56 2.14
C TRP A 77 -10.84 -7.60 3.66
N SER A 78 -10.19 -8.52 4.37
CA SER A 78 -10.17 -8.56 5.84
C SER A 78 -8.81 -9.08 6.32
N THR A 79 -8.40 -8.70 7.53
CA THR A 79 -7.21 -9.26 8.19
C THR A 79 -7.37 -10.75 8.51
N SER A 80 -8.59 -11.25 8.63
CA SER A 80 -8.93 -12.66 8.85
C SER A 80 -8.98 -13.49 7.56
N CYS A 81 -8.76 -12.88 6.38
CA CYS A 81 -8.78 -13.53 5.07
C CYS A 81 -7.34 -13.80 4.58
N PRO A 82 -6.80 -15.03 4.70
CA PRO A 82 -5.41 -15.31 4.34
C PRO A 82 -5.06 -15.01 2.88
N PRO A 83 -5.90 -15.33 1.87
CA PRO A 83 -5.62 -14.94 0.48
C PRO A 83 -5.60 -13.43 0.29
N CYS A 84 -6.48 -12.66 0.99
CA CYS A 84 -6.48 -11.21 0.92
C CYS A 84 -5.15 -10.62 1.42
N VAL A 85 -4.73 -11.04 2.63
CA VAL A 85 -3.48 -10.58 3.26
C VAL A 85 -2.27 -10.88 2.37
N LYS A 86 -2.23 -12.06 1.74
CA LYS A 86 -1.15 -12.48 0.85
C LYS A 86 -1.06 -11.58 -0.40
N GLU A 87 -2.19 -11.21 -0.98
CA GLU A 87 -2.24 -10.49 -2.25
C GLU A 87 -2.23 -8.96 -2.07
N PHE A 88 -2.56 -8.42 -0.90
CA PHE A 88 -2.62 -6.98 -0.63
C PHE A 88 -1.36 -6.19 -1.05
N PRO A 89 -0.12 -6.69 -0.90
CA PRO A 89 1.07 -6.01 -1.40
C PRO A 89 1.04 -5.73 -2.91
N ARG A 90 0.24 -6.47 -3.68
CA ARG A 90 0.05 -6.24 -5.12
C ARG A 90 -0.76 -4.97 -5.38
N LEU A 91 -1.76 -4.65 -4.54
CA LEU A 91 -2.46 -3.37 -4.60
C LEU A 91 -1.51 -2.19 -4.36
N VAL A 92 -0.61 -2.33 -3.37
CA VAL A 92 0.42 -1.30 -3.09
C VAL A 92 1.36 -1.12 -4.28
N ALA A 93 1.78 -2.22 -4.91
CA ALA A 93 2.61 -2.20 -6.10
C ALA A 93 1.88 -1.58 -7.31
N LEU A 94 0.59 -1.85 -7.46
CA LEU A 94 -0.25 -1.28 -8.52
C LEU A 94 -0.34 0.25 -8.39
N GLU A 95 -0.59 0.78 -7.16
CA GLU A 95 -0.56 2.22 -6.88
C GLU A 95 0.78 2.84 -7.29
N ALA A 96 1.88 2.22 -6.86
CA ALA A 96 3.21 2.73 -7.15
C ALA A 96 3.51 2.76 -8.66
N LYS A 97 3.09 1.72 -9.39
CA LYS A 97 3.32 1.55 -10.83
C LYS A 97 2.52 2.55 -11.68
N TYR A 98 1.26 2.80 -11.32
CA TYR A 98 0.35 3.64 -12.11
C TYR A 98 0.00 4.96 -11.43
N ARG A 99 0.88 5.44 -10.56
CA ARG A 99 0.68 6.67 -9.78
C ARG A 99 0.17 7.83 -10.62
N GLY A 100 -0.89 8.49 -10.14
CA GLY A 100 -1.53 9.62 -10.81
C GLY A 100 -2.55 9.21 -11.89
N ARG A 101 -2.48 8.01 -12.45
CA ARG A 101 -3.41 7.47 -13.44
C ARG A 101 -4.44 6.52 -12.84
N VAL A 102 -4.05 5.79 -11.80
CA VAL A 102 -4.88 4.86 -11.04
C VAL A 102 -5.01 5.36 -9.61
N ALA A 103 -6.19 5.25 -9.05
CA ALA A 103 -6.45 5.43 -7.63
C ALA A 103 -6.73 4.06 -7.01
N CYS A 104 -5.89 3.65 -6.07
CA CYS A 104 -6.09 2.43 -5.31
C CYS A 104 -6.78 2.74 -3.98
N LEU A 105 -7.87 2.03 -3.72
CA LEU A 105 -8.62 2.07 -2.47
C LEU A 105 -8.64 0.67 -1.86
N SER A 106 -8.73 0.59 -0.54
CA SER A 106 -8.99 -0.66 0.18
C SER A 106 -10.18 -0.49 1.11
N LEU A 107 -11.07 -1.47 1.17
CA LEU A 107 -12.17 -1.53 2.12
C LEU A 107 -12.02 -2.79 2.98
N ALA A 108 -11.73 -2.59 4.26
CA ALA A 108 -11.64 -3.68 5.24
C ALA A 108 -13.01 -4.02 5.83
N PHE A 109 -13.26 -5.33 6.00
CA PHE A 109 -14.48 -5.88 6.60
C PHE A 109 -14.22 -6.52 7.97
N ASP A 110 -13.32 -5.92 8.74
CA ASP A 110 -12.89 -6.47 10.03
C ASP A 110 -13.87 -6.23 11.19
N PHE A 111 -14.95 -5.48 10.95
CA PHE A 111 -16.06 -5.34 11.90
C PHE A 111 -17.19 -6.31 11.55
N GLU A 112 -17.28 -7.40 12.32
CA GLU A 112 -18.26 -8.47 12.13
C GLU A 112 -19.44 -8.39 13.13
N GLY A 113 -19.65 -7.21 13.75
CA GLY A 113 -20.68 -7.03 14.79
C GLY A 113 -20.25 -7.53 16.18
N LEU A 114 -19.06 -8.12 16.30
CA LEU A 114 -18.46 -8.54 17.57
C LEU A 114 -17.33 -7.59 17.96
N GLY A 115 -17.29 -7.20 19.22
CA GLY A 115 -16.31 -6.20 19.70
C GLY A 115 -16.66 -4.78 19.25
N SER A 116 -15.65 -3.97 18.97
CA SER A 116 -15.83 -2.58 18.57
C SER A 116 -15.16 -2.26 17.25
N VAL A 117 -15.69 -1.28 16.52
CA VAL A 117 -15.04 -0.73 15.32
C VAL A 117 -13.62 -0.26 15.61
N ALA A 118 -13.37 0.29 16.81
CA ALA A 118 -12.04 0.74 17.22
C ALA A 118 -11.03 -0.41 17.36
N GLU A 119 -11.47 -1.60 17.77
CA GLU A 119 -10.61 -2.79 17.80
C GLU A 119 -10.32 -3.31 16.40
N ALA A 120 -11.32 -3.33 15.53
CA ALA A 120 -11.14 -3.64 14.11
C ALA A 120 -10.15 -2.67 13.46
N ALA A 121 -10.31 -1.35 13.69
CA ALA A 121 -9.42 -0.32 13.17
C ALA A 121 -7.96 -0.54 13.58
N ARG A 122 -7.69 -0.88 14.85
CA ARG A 122 -6.31 -1.15 15.30
C ARG A 122 -5.67 -2.32 14.54
N ARG A 123 -6.40 -3.44 14.34
CA ARG A 123 -5.89 -4.59 13.59
C ARG A 123 -5.59 -4.23 12.14
N VAL A 124 -6.52 -3.55 11.49
CA VAL A 124 -6.37 -3.08 10.10
C VAL A 124 -5.18 -2.13 9.96
N GLU A 125 -5.06 -1.11 10.81
CA GLU A 125 -3.93 -0.17 10.77
C GLU A 125 -2.58 -0.85 10.99
N GLU A 126 -2.50 -1.81 11.92
CA GLU A 126 -1.29 -2.59 12.17
C GLU A 126 -0.84 -3.31 10.87
N PHE A 127 -1.76 -4.02 10.22
CA PHE A 127 -1.46 -4.68 8.95
C PHE A 127 -1.04 -3.68 7.86
N LEU A 128 -1.79 -2.58 7.67
CA LEU A 128 -1.50 -1.57 6.65
C LEU A 128 -0.10 -0.95 6.82
N ARG A 129 0.38 -0.81 8.06
CA ARG A 129 1.75 -0.36 8.33
C ARG A 129 2.78 -1.39 7.86
N THR A 130 2.55 -2.68 8.06
CA THR A 130 3.49 -3.74 7.65
C THR A 130 3.70 -3.78 6.14
N VAL A 131 2.66 -3.43 5.36
CA VAL A 131 2.68 -3.44 3.90
C VAL A 131 2.92 -2.06 3.27
N ASN A 132 3.18 -1.03 4.08
CA ASN A 132 3.44 0.35 3.63
C ASN A 132 2.29 0.94 2.77
N ALA A 133 1.05 0.70 3.16
CA ALA A 133 -0.16 1.12 2.44
C ALA A 133 -0.52 2.61 2.58
N GLY A 134 0.39 3.49 3.00
CA GLY A 134 0.11 4.90 3.29
C GLY A 134 -0.27 5.75 2.06
N ARG A 135 -0.11 5.24 0.85
CA ARG A 135 -0.52 5.90 -0.41
C ARG A 135 -1.89 5.46 -0.91
N ILE A 136 -2.44 4.40 -0.35
CA ILE A 136 -3.76 3.87 -0.67
C ILE A 136 -4.79 4.63 0.16
N VAL A 137 -5.97 4.86 -0.39
CA VAL A 137 -7.12 5.33 0.37
C VAL A 137 -7.68 4.15 1.16
N ASN A 138 -7.32 4.05 2.44
CA ASN A 138 -7.72 2.92 3.27
C ASN A 138 -9.01 3.25 4.00
N LEU A 139 -9.99 2.36 3.85
CA LEU A 139 -11.31 2.46 4.42
C LEU A 139 -11.58 1.24 5.30
N LEU A 140 -12.33 1.43 6.38
CA LEU A 140 -12.90 0.36 7.20
C LEU A 140 -14.40 0.53 7.27
N SER A 141 -15.14 -0.53 6.97
CA SER A 141 -16.59 -0.53 7.18
C SER A 141 -16.91 -0.33 8.67
N LYS A 142 -17.72 0.68 8.97
CA LYS A 142 -18.34 0.85 10.30
C LYS A 142 -19.66 0.09 10.43
N GLU A 143 -20.19 -0.40 9.30
CA GLU A 143 -21.31 -1.34 9.27
C GLU A 143 -20.77 -2.77 9.42
N GLU A 144 -21.57 -3.65 9.98
CA GLU A 144 -21.24 -5.06 10.06
C GLU A 144 -20.95 -5.66 8.69
N ALA A 145 -19.99 -6.57 8.61
CA ALA A 145 -19.49 -7.11 7.33
C ALA A 145 -20.62 -7.67 6.45
N ASP A 146 -21.58 -8.42 7.02
CA ASP A 146 -22.69 -9.01 6.29
C ASP A 146 -23.69 -7.96 5.73
N VAL A 147 -23.85 -6.82 6.41
CA VAL A 147 -24.64 -5.68 5.93
C VAL A 147 -23.99 -5.07 4.70
N MET A 148 -22.68 -4.81 4.79
CA MET A 148 -21.93 -4.24 3.68
C MET A 148 -21.82 -5.21 2.51
N TYR A 149 -21.64 -6.51 2.75
CA TYR A 149 -21.65 -7.53 1.69
C TYR A 149 -22.95 -7.50 0.88
N ARG A 150 -24.11 -7.46 1.55
CA ARG A 150 -25.40 -7.36 0.86
C ARG A 150 -25.51 -6.09 0.00
N LYS A 151 -25.06 -4.94 0.52
CA LYS A 151 -25.09 -3.66 -0.22
C LYS A 151 -24.18 -3.65 -1.44
N LEU A 152 -23.06 -4.35 -1.37
CA LEU A 152 -22.08 -4.49 -2.44
C LEU A 152 -22.35 -5.68 -3.36
N GLU A 153 -23.37 -6.50 -3.07
CA GLU A 153 -23.68 -7.73 -3.80
C GLU A 153 -22.48 -8.71 -3.80
N LEU A 154 -21.80 -8.82 -2.67
CA LEU A 154 -20.67 -9.74 -2.46
C LEU A 154 -21.08 -10.94 -1.62
N ASP A 155 -20.58 -12.12 -1.98
CA ASP A 155 -20.71 -13.33 -1.18
C ASP A 155 -19.55 -13.49 -0.20
N SER A 156 -18.36 -13.02 -0.58
CA SER A 156 -17.13 -13.18 0.22
C SER A 156 -16.00 -12.26 -0.27
N VAL A 157 -14.92 -12.20 0.50
CA VAL A 157 -13.64 -11.62 0.10
C VAL A 157 -12.60 -12.74 -0.16
N PRO A 158 -11.59 -12.53 -1.03
CA PRO A 158 -11.26 -11.28 -1.71
C PRO A 158 -12.20 -10.94 -2.84
N ALA A 159 -12.43 -9.63 -3.03
CA ALA A 159 -13.09 -9.12 -4.22
C ALA A 159 -12.47 -7.77 -4.64
N VAL A 160 -12.39 -7.53 -5.95
CA VAL A 160 -11.83 -6.28 -6.46
C VAL A 160 -12.82 -5.66 -7.45
N TYR A 161 -13.13 -4.39 -7.24
CA TYR A 161 -13.91 -3.58 -8.17
C TYR A 161 -13.00 -2.64 -8.95
N VAL A 162 -13.32 -2.48 -10.23
CA VAL A 162 -12.61 -1.55 -11.12
C VAL A 162 -13.62 -0.59 -11.76
N TRP A 163 -13.35 0.71 -11.68
CA TRP A 163 -14.12 1.76 -12.35
C TRP A 163 -13.27 2.49 -13.38
N ARG A 164 -13.95 2.93 -14.45
CA ARG A 164 -13.36 3.83 -15.45
C ARG A 164 -13.19 5.23 -14.88
N ALA A 165 -12.40 6.03 -15.57
CA ALA A 165 -12.16 7.43 -15.21
C ALA A 165 -13.45 8.28 -15.19
N ASP A 166 -14.46 7.92 -15.97
CA ASP A 166 -15.78 8.57 -15.99
C ASP A 166 -16.65 8.22 -14.76
N GLY A 167 -16.21 7.25 -13.94
CA GLY A 167 -16.90 6.76 -12.76
C GLY A 167 -17.87 5.60 -13.03
N SER A 168 -17.97 5.10 -14.25
CA SER A 168 -18.74 3.88 -14.55
C SER A 168 -17.97 2.65 -14.10
N ARG A 169 -18.69 1.64 -13.54
CA ARG A 169 -18.08 0.36 -13.16
C ARG A 169 -17.65 -0.41 -14.41
N ALA A 170 -16.36 -0.75 -14.49
CA ALA A 170 -15.80 -1.55 -15.58
C ALA A 170 -15.94 -3.04 -15.31
N ARG A 171 -15.49 -3.49 -14.12
CA ARG A 171 -15.46 -4.91 -13.77
C ARG A 171 -15.51 -5.13 -12.26
N ARG A 172 -15.98 -6.32 -11.87
CA ARG A 172 -15.82 -6.91 -10.55
C ARG A 172 -15.08 -8.23 -10.70
N PHE A 173 -14.11 -8.47 -9.86
CA PHE A 173 -13.41 -9.73 -9.69
C PHE A 173 -13.80 -10.30 -8.34
N ASP A 174 -14.43 -11.44 -8.32
CA ASP A 174 -14.77 -12.23 -7.14
C ASP A 174 -14.79 -13.72 -7.48
N ALA A 175 -15.18 -14.57 -6.55
CA ALA A 175 -15.24 -15.99 -6.78
C ALA A 175 -16.19 -16.37 -7.92
N SER A 176 -17.35 -15.73 -8.02
CA SER A 176 -18.37 -16.01 -9.04
C SER A 176 -17.93 -15.57 -10.43
N ASP A 177 -17.41 -14.32 -10.58
CA ASP A 177 -16.88 -13.82 -11.86
C ASP A 177 -15.70 -14.67 -12.32
N SER A 178 -14.82 -15.04 -11.39
CA SER A 178 -13.63 -15.85 -11.68
C SER A 178 -13.98 -17.25 -12.16
N ALA A 179 -14.93 -17.91 -11.53
CA ALA A 179 -15.41 -19.22 -11.96
C ALA A 179 -16.01 -19.16 -13.36
N ALA A 180 -16.83 -18.13 -13.63
CA ALA A 180 -17.53 -17.98 -14.92
C ALA A 180 -16.59 -17.58 -16.08
N ARG A 181 -15.60 -16.72 -15.83
CA ARG A 181 -14.78 -16.11 -16.90
C ARG A 181 -13.37 -16.66 -17.00
N LEU A 182 -12.76 -17.07 -15.88
CA LEU A 182 -11.36 -17.48 -15.83
C LEU A 182 -11.20 -18.99 -15.63
N GLY A 183 -12.21 -19.68 -15.09
CA GLY A 183 -12.13 -21.08 -14.70
C GLY A 183 -11.13 -21.35 -13.56
N ARG A 184 -10.64 -20.30 -12.91
CA ARG A 184 -9.71 -20.30 -11.78
C ARG A 184 -9.93 -19.07 -10.91
N PRO A 185 -9.46 -19.04 -9.65
CA PRO A 185 -9.44 -17.79 -8.88
C PRO A 185 -8.70 -16.68 -9.63
N PHE A 186 -9.19 -15.45 -9.50
CA PHE A 186 -8.48 -14.29 -10.05
C PHE A 186 -7.20 -13.99 -9.29
N THR A 187 -6.30 -13.28 -9.94
CA THR A 187 -5.06 -12.77 -9.37
C THR A 187 -4.95 -11.27 -9.65
N TYR A 188 -3.99 -10.59 -9.02
CA TYR A 188 -3.72 -9.18 -9.33
C TYR A 188 -3.17 -8.96 -10.74
N GLU A 189 -2.61 -9.99 -11.38
CA GLU A 189 -2.26 -9.93 -12.82
C GLU A 189 -3.51 -9.74 -13.69
N ASP A 190 -4.63 -10.39 -13.35
CA ASP A 190 -5.91 -10.23 -14.06
C ASP A 190 -6.48 -8.83 -13.85
N VAL A 191 -6.40 -8.30 -12.63
CA VAL A 191 -6.81 -6.92 -12.30
C VAL A 191 -5.94 -5.91 -13.06
N GLU A 192 -4.64 -6.12 -13.11
CA GLU A 192 -3.72 -5.23 -13.82
C GLU A 192 -3.95 -5.25 -15.35
N LEU A 193 -4.29 -6.40 -15.93
CA LEU A 193 -4.67 -6.47 -17.35
C LEU A 193 -5.89 -5.60 -17.64
N GLU A 194 -6.93 -5.64 -16.81
CA GLU A 194 -8.10 -4.77 -16.93
C GLU A 194 -7.72 -3.29 -16.80
N VAL A 195 -6.91 -2.95 -15.78
CA VAL A 195 -6.42 -1.58 -15.57
C VAL A 195 -5.67 -1.07 -16.80
N ARG A 196 -4.79 -1.88 -17.39
CA ARG A 196 -4.04 -1.49 -18.59
C ARG A 196 -4.96 -1.22 -19.76
N ALA A 197 -5.94 -2.11 -20.02
CA ALA A 197 -6.91 -1.93 -21.08
C ALA A 197 -7.72 -0.62 -20.92
N LEU A 198 -8.02 -0.20 -19.69
CA LEU A 198 -8.72 1.05 -19.40
C LEU A 198 -7.83 2.30 -19.49
N LEU A 199 -6.52 2.13 -19.45
CA LEU A 199 -5.55 3.23 -19.56
C LEU A 199 -5.05 3.46 -20.99
N GLU A 200 -5.25 2.50 -21.86
CA GLU A 200 -4.98 2.63 -23.29
C GLU A 200 -6.11 3.42 -23.96
N PRO A 201 -5.80 4.38 -24.87
CA PRO A 201 -6.78 5.19 -25.55
C PRO A 201 -7.61 4.40 -26.57
#